data_4063cd50d6387244ee922290de54aee1
#
_entry.id   4063cd50d6387244ee922290de54aee1
#
_cell.length_a   1.000
_cell.length_b   1.000
_cell.length_c   1.000
_cell.angle_alpha   90.00
_cell.angle_beta   90.00
_cell.angle_gamma   90.00
#
_symmetry.space_group_name_H-M   'P 1'
#
loop_
_entity.id
_entity.type
_entity.pdbx_description
1 polymer ?
#
loop_
_entity_poly.entity_id
_entity_poly.type
_entity_poly.pdbx_seq_one_letter_code
_entity_poly.pdbx_strand_id
1 'polypeptide(L)'
;MKKQSSLFLASLIAVSGFTAACTGGGNDSKDSKSTGDSGSGGGEEQVLNFSSSSDIPSLDSSLATDQVSFDTFNQVMEGLYTLDKDDKAVPGVAEGDPEISKDGKTWTVKLRKDAKWSNGDPVTAKDFVYAWQRTLDPKTAAEYAYIMMDLKNAAAVNEGKMKPSELGVKAVDDNTLEIQLETAVPYFKELLAFGSFLPQNEKFVKEQGSKYGTTKDTTLYNGPFVLSEWNTEKNFQFKKNDKYWDKDKVKLTEVNYQIVKDAQTALNMYTTGDIDAVGLTAENVDKYKSDKNFSTELDASTYFVRMNQGKNKDLANKNLRLALAKSIDKEKLTKTILNNGSVAIDTLMPKDFVKNEAGEDYISGVKSPLNYDKAEAQKYLEKAKKELGKDKFEFEYLTFDADTAKKAGEYVKEQVETSLPGVTLKIKQQPFKQKLELESKGNYELAFGGWGPDYPDPMTFLDMFVTKGAHNQTGWSDKEYDKMINDAKGPLLQDTEKRWTTLQEAETKFLDNAVIIPMYQAGVARLRQDYVKNLVTHKFAGDTTLKETYIEGKK
;
A
#
# COMPACT_ATOMS: atom_id res chain seq x y z
N MET A 1 12.81 47.51 34.04
CA MET A 1 13.24 47.56 35.48
C MET A 1 13.21 46.12 36.00
N LYS A 2 14.37 45.72 36.62
CA LYS A 2 14.70 44.49 37.38
C LYS A 2 14.72 43.17 36.52
N LYS A 3 15.80 42.62 36.02
CA LYS A 3 17.12 42.10 36.52
C LYS A 3 17.00 41.28 37.81
N GLN A 4 17.35 39.98 37.66
CA GLN A 4 18.24 39.18 38.51
C GLN A 4 18.20 37.74 37.96
N SER A 5 19.26 37.18 37.39
CA SER A 5 20.60 36.75 37.87
C SER A 5 20.57 35.34 38.47
N SER A 6 21.16 34.41 37.70
CA SER A 6 22.15 33.38 38.00
C SER A 6 22.11 32.65 39.35
N LEU A 7 22.21 31.32 39.30
CA LEU A 7 23.28 30.64 40.06
C LEU A 7 23.62 29.24 39.45
N PHE A 8 24.88 29.10 39.09
CA PHE A 8 25.61 27.85 38.84
C PHE A 8 25.78 27.10 40.15
N LEU A 9 25.67 25.78 40.16
CA LEU A 9 26.43 24.97 41.10
C LEU A 9 26.90 23.68 40.42
N ALA A 10 28.18 23.63 40.17
CA ALA A 10 28.94 22.44 39.86
C ALA A 10 29.33 21.72 41.17
N SER A 11 29.26 20.41 41.19
CA SER A 11 29.98 19.63 42.22
C SER A 11 30.58 18.38 41.59
N LEU A 12 31.88 18.32 41.73
CA LEU A 12 32.85 17.28 41.32
C LEU A 12 32.90 16.11 42.32
N ILE A 13 33.19 14.94 41.77
CA ILE A 13 34.12 13.86 42.21
C ILE A 13 33.81 13.11 43.51
N ALA A 14 33.76 11.79 43.41
CA ALA A 14 34.66 10.91 44.17
C ALA A 14 34.76 9.52 43.51
N VAL A 15 35.96 9.19 43.09
CA VAL A 15 36.49 7.85 42.77
C VAL A 15 36.84 7.17 44.06
N SER A 16 36.46 5.88 44.20
CA SER A 16 37.12 4.99 45.16
C SER A 16 37.14 3.59 44.57
N GLY A 17 38.30 3.17 44.11
CA GLY A 17 38.61 1.76 43.86
C GLY A 17 38.95 1.06 45.15
N PHE A 18 38.65 -0.23 45.19
CA PHE A 18 39.31 -1.19 46.10
C PHE A 18 39.63 -2.47 45.36
N THR A 19 40.91 -2.73 45.28
CA THR A 19 41.58 -3.98 44.93
C THR A 19 41.83 -4.80 46.17
N ALA A 20 41.85 -6.10 45.99
CA ALA A 20 42.70 -7.12 46.60
C ALA A 20 41.87 -8.37 46.96
N ALA A 21 42.18 -9.47 46.48
CA ALA A 21 43.29 -10.40 46.38
C ALA A 21 43.07 -11.65 47.25
N CYS A 22 43.11 -12.76 46.53
CA CYS A 22 43.60 -14.11 46.82
C CYS A 22 43.70 -14.67 48.24
N THR A 23 43.26 -15.88 48.33
CA THR A 23 43.92 -17.16 48.83
C THR A 23 42.83 -18.03 49.47
N GLY A 24 42.63 -19.30 49.19
CA GLY A 24 43.45 -20.43 48.93
C GLY A 24 43.01 -21.60 49.80
N GLY A 25 42.89 -22.81 49.23
CA GLY A 25 42.91 -24.06 50.00
C GLY A 25 41.58 -24.82 50.12
N GLY A 26 41.38 -25.80 49.32
CA GLY A 26 41.75 -27.22 49.58
C GLY A 26 40.58 -28.13 49.84
N ASN A 27 40.37 -29.05 48.94
CA ASN A 27 40.08 -30.50 49.10
C ASN A 27 38.65 -31.03 49.39
N ASP A 28 38.36 -31.93 48.52
CA ASP A 28 37.80 -33.28 48.54
C ASP A 28 36.32 -33.53 48.25
N SER A 29 36.17 -34.06 47.02
CA SER A 29 35.44 -35.30 46.64
C SER A 29 33.99 -35.53 47.09
N LYS A 30 33.07 -35.59 46.10
CA LYS A 30 32.46 -36.87 45.65
C LYS A 30 31.48 -36.70 44.52
N ASP A 31 31.62 -37.64 43.58
CA ASP A 31 30.75 -37.92 42.45
C ASP A 31 29.25 -37.85 42.73
N SER A 32 28.52 -37.22 41.84
CA SER A 32 27.23 -37.72 41.37
C SER A 32 27.02 -37.28 39.92
N LYS A 33 27.18 -38.24 39.01
CA LYS A 33 26.71 -38.15 37.63
C LYS A 33 25.22 -37.88 37.65
N SER A 34 24.83 -36.71 37.15
CA SER A 34 23.52 -36.45 36.59
C SER A 34 23.73 -36.13 35.12
N THR A 35 23.54 -37.13 34.30
CA THR A 35 23.37 -36.98 32.86
C THR A 35 22.04 -36.29 32.61
N GLY A 36 22.07 -34.97 32.52
CA GLY A 36 21.03 -34.15 31.97
C GLY A 36 21.49 -33.76 30.56
N ASP A 37 21.10 -34.53 29.57
CA ASP A 37 21.21 -34.22 28.17
C ASP A 37 20.22 -33.07 27.86
N SER A 38 20.65 -31.83 28.04
CA SER A 38 19.99 -30.67 27.48
C SER A 38 20.64 -30.44 26.13
N GLY A 39 20.14 -31.17 25.13
CA GLY A 39 20.35 -30.85 23.73
C GLY A 39 19.86 -29.44 23.47
N SER A 40 20.75 -28.46 23.60
CA SER A 40 20.62 -27.14 23.02
C SER A 40 20.68 -27.32 21.49
N GLY A 41 19.55 -27.62 20.89
CA GLY A 41 19.34 -27.40 19.47
C GLY A 41 19.39 -25.90 19.22
N GLY A 42 20.57 -25.36 18.97
CA GLY A 42 20.75 -23.99 18.49
C GLY A 42 20.18 -23.89 17.08
N GLY A 43 18.86 -23.78 16.97
CA GLY A 43 18.19 -23.33 15.75
C GLY A 43 18.59 -21.89 15.50
N GLU A 44 18.82 -21.54 14.25
CA GLU A 44 19.08 -20.15 13.85
C GLU A 44 17.97 -19.23 14.35
N GLU A 45 18.37 -18.05 14.81
CA GLU A 45 17.43 -17.02 15.27
C GLU A 45 16.54 -16.59 14.10
N GLN A 46 15.22 -16.74 14.26
CA GLN A 46 14.23 -16.44 13.23
C GLN A 46 13.73 -15.00 13.36
N VAL A 47 14.66 -14.05 13.37
CA VAL A 47 14.42 -12.61 13.48
C VAL A 47 14.82 -11.92 12.17
N LEU A 48 13.89 -11.15 11.61
CA LEU A 48 14.06 -10.41 10.38
C LEU A 48 14.00 -8.91 10.66
N ASN A 49 14.94 -8.14 10.08
CA ASN A 49 15.05 -6.71 10.31
C ASN A 49 14.93 -5.95 8.98
N PHE A 50 14.02 -5.00 8.92
CA PHE A 50 13.77 -4.15 7.76
C PHE A 50 13.79 -2.67 8.12
N SER A 51 13.79 -1.82 7.10
CA SER A 51 13.41 -0.41 7.20
C SER A 51 12.19 -0.11 6.35
N SER A 52 11.40 0.86 6.80
CA SER A 52 10.31 1.46 6.04
C SER A 52 10.56 2.97 5.90
N SER A 53 10.24 3.55 4.77
CA SER A 53 10.32 5.00 4.59
C SER A 53 9.12 5.75 5.16
N SER A 54 8.08 5.04 5.60
CA SER A 54 6.83 5.61 6.12
C SER A 54 6.31 4.79 7.28
N ASP A 55 5.65 5.46 8.22
CA ASP A 55 4.93 4.82 9.32
C ASP A 55 3.57 4.27 8.83
N ILE A 56 2.96 3.37 9.61
CA ILE A 56 1.64 2.79 9.36
C ILE A 56 0.57 3.89 9.54
N PRO A 57 -0.19 4.28 8.50
CA PRO A 57 -1.21 5.30 8.64
C PRO A 57 -2.45 4.83 9.42
N SER A 58 -2.89 3.59 9.24
CA SER A 58 -4.09 3.04 9.87
C SER A 58 -4.06 1.52 9.98
N LEU A 59 -4.63 0.98 11.07
CA LEU A 59 -4.97 -0.44 11.23
C LEU A 59 -6.48 -0.68 11.26
N ASP A 60 -7.28 0.28 10.84
CA ASP A 60 -8.71 0.11 10.60
C ASP A 60 -8.93 -0.27 9.13
N SER A 61 -9.25 -1.53 8.85
CA SER A 61 -9.44 -2.05 7.48
C SER A 61 -10.59 -1.41 6.72
N SER A 62 -11.52 -0.74 7.40
CA SER A 62 -12.58 0.04 6.75
C SER A 62 -12.09 1.45 6.34
N LEU A 63 -11.01 1.97 6.95
CA LEU A 63 -10.56 3.35 6.75
C LEU A 63 -9.17 3.46 6.10
N ALA A 64 -8.43 2.36 6.02
CA ALA A 64 -7.12 2.34 5.36
C ALA A 64 -7.25 2.58 3.85
N THR A 65 -6.31 3.36 3.29
CA THR A 65 -6.32 3.75 1.87
C THR A 65 -4.93 3.69 1.23
N ASP A 66 -3.98 3.04 1.88
CA ASP A 66 -2.57 3.10 1.52
C ASP A 66 -1.86 1.76 1.61
N GLN A 67 -0.80 1.62 0.79
CA GLN A 67 -0.03 0.40 0.67
C GLN A 67 0.62 -0.06 1.98
N VAL A 68 1.11 0.88 2.81
CA VAL A 68 1.78 0.53 4.08
C VAL A 68 0.81 -0.14 5.05
N SER A 69 -0.44 0.37 5.09
CA SER A 69 -1.52 -0.23 5.88
C SER A 69 -1.90 -1.61 5.34
N PHE A 70 -2.05 -1.78 4.01
CA PHE A 70 -2.38 -3.07 3.40
C PHE A 70 -1.26 -4.10 3.55
N ASP A 71 0.00 -3.71 3.41
CA ASP A 71 1.14 -4.57 3.71
C ASP A 71 1.15 -5.04 5.17
N THR A 72 0.80 -4.14 6.09
CA THR A 72 0.68 -4.50 7.50
C THR A 72 -0.46 -5.49 7.72
N PHE A 73 -1.61 -5.30 7.08
CA PHE A 73 -2.73 -6.25 7.17
C PHE A 73 -2.34 -7.65 6.71
N ASN A 74 -1.60 -7.79 5.63
CA ASN A 74 -1.12 -9.09 5.14
C ASN A 74 -0.29 -9.86 6.20
N GLN A 75 0.32 -9.15 7.17
CA GLN A 75 1.09 -9.78 8.24
C GLN A 75 0.25 -10.08 9.47
N VAL A 76 -0.69 -9.19 9.83
CA VAL A 76 -1.36 -9.27 11.14
C VAL A 76 -2.83 -9.68 11.06
N MET A 77 -3.40 -9.72 9.86
CA MET A 77 -4.81 -10.08 9.60
C MET A 77 -4.89 -11.20 8.58
N GLU A 78 -6.01 -11.91 8.55
CA GLU A 78 -6.33 -12.90 7.52
C GLU A 78 -7.80 -12.81 7.13
N GLY A 79 -8.05 -12.71 5.81
CA GLY A 79 -9.37 -12.68 5.21
C GLY A 79 -9.94 -14.07 4.94
N LEU A 80 -11.03 -14.15 4.19
CA LEU A 80 -11.57 -15.42 3.69
C LEU A 80 -10.53 -16.14 2.84
N TYR A 81 -9.87 -15.39 1.97
CA TYR A 81 -8.78 -15.84 1.10
C TYR A 81 -7.54 -14.97 1.31
N THR A 82 -6.38 -15.51 0.93
CA THR A 82 -5.08 -14.83 0.88
C THR A 82 -4.43 -15.11 -0.47
N LEU A 83 -3.38 -14.38 -0.84
CA LEU A 83 -2.64 -14.67 -2.06
C LEU A 83 -1.50 -15.65 -1.79
N ASP A 84 -1.31 -16.63 -2.70
CA ASP A 84 -0.12 -17.46 -2.71
C ASP A 84 1.05 -16.76 -3.46
N LYS A 85 2.20 -17.45 -3.57
CA LYS A 85 3.40 -16.95 -4.26
C LYS A 85 3.20 -16.69 -5.77
N ASP A 86 2.13 -17.18 -6.37
CA ASP A 86 1.77 -17.04 -7.78
C ASP A 86 0.57 -16.06 -7.96
N ASP A 87 0.27 -15.25 -6.93
CA ASP A 87 -0.83 -14.29 -6.86
C ASP A 87 -2.23 -14.92 -7.04
N LYS A 88 -2.41 -16.18 -6.68
CA LYS A 88 -3.71 -16.86 -6.70
C LYS A 88 -4.37 -16.78 -5.35
N ALA A 89 -5.67 -16.50 -5.35
CA ALA A 89 -6.47 -16.52 -4.12
C ALA A 89 -6.62 -17.96 -3.59
N VAL A 90 -6.06 -18.22 -2.41
CA VAL A 90 -6.11 -19.50 -1.69
C VAL A 90 -6.83 -19.34 -0.36
N PRO A 91 -7.43 -20.43 0.20
CA PRO A 91 -8.15 -20.35 1.46
C PRO A 91 -7.29 -19.82 2.63
N GLY A 92 -7.79 -18.80 3.32
CA GLY A 92 -7.29 -18.29 4.59
C GLY A 92 -8.20 -18.74 5.74
N VAL A 93 -9.10 -17.85 6.23
CA VAL A 93 -10.15 -18.21 7.19
C VAL A 93 -11.21 -19.15 6.56
N ALA A 94 -11.37 -19.13 5.25
CA ALA A 94 -12.20 -20.13 4.57
C ALA A 94 -11.59 -21.54 4.70
N GLU A 95 -12.44 -22.57 4.84
CA GLU A 95 -12.02 -23.98 4.91
C GLU A 95 -11.65 -24.54 3.52
N GLY A 96 -12.14 -23.90 2.44
CA GLY A 96 -11.91 -24.32 1.04
C GLY A 96 -12.47 -23.32 0.05
N ASP A 97 -12.65 -23.76 -1.20
CA ASP A 97 -13.30 -22.97 -2.22
C ASP A 97 -14.79 -22.76 -1.92
N PRO A 98 -15.41 -21.65 -2.37
CA PRO A 98 -16.82 -21.37 -2.13
C PRO A 98 -17.73 -22.28 -2.95
N GLU A 99 -18.90 -22.58 -2.45
CA GLU A 99 -20.00 -23.12 -3.27
C GLU A 99 -20.65 -21.95 -4.00
N ILE A 100 -20.67 -21.96 -5.34
CA ILE A 100 -21.19 -20.89 -6.17
C ILE A 100 -22.45 -21.35 -6.87
N SER A 101 -23.53 -20.55 -6.81
CA SER A 101 -24.79 -20.81 -7.53
C SER A 101 -24.55 -20.81 -9.05
N LYS A 102 -25.48 -21.46 -9.79
CA LYS A 102 -25.36 -21.58 -11.27
C LYS A 102 -25.33 -20.24 -12.01
N ASP A 103 -25.93 -19.20 -11.45
CA ASP A 103 -25.92 -17.85 -12.00
C ASP A 103 -24.71 -17.03 -11.55
N GLY A 104 -23.80 -17.61 -10.74
CA GLY A 104 -22.59 -16.97 -10.25
C GLY A 104 -22.80 -15.89 -9.18
N LYS A 105 -24.03 -15.69 -8.70
CA LYS A 105 -24.38 -14.56 -7.85
C LYS A 105 -24.44 -14.88 -6.36
N THR A 106 -24.62 -16.11 -5.97
CA THR A 106 -24.65 -16.53 -4.56
C THR A 106 -23.47 -17.40 -4.25
N TRP A 107 -22.68 -16.98 -3.27
CA TRP A 107 -21.48 -17.65 -2.80
C TRP A 107 -21.70 -18.11 -1.37
N THR A 108 -21.47 -19.38 -1.09
CA THR A 108 -21.49 -19.94 0.26
C THR A 108 -20.08 -20.35 0.65
N VAL A 109 -19.54 -19.69 1.66
CA VAL A 109 -18.18 -19.92 2.16
C VAL A 109 -18.24 -20.58 3.53
N LYS A 110 -17.61 -21.73 3.66
CA LYS A 110 -17.40 -22.40 4.96
C LYS A 110 -16.16 -21.86 5.61
N LEU A 111 -16.26 -21.52 6.90
CA LEU A 111 -15.15 -21.00 7.71
C LEU A 111 -14.58 -22.12 8.58
N ARG A 112 -13.26 -22.11 8.72
CA ARG A 112 -12.56 -23.01 9.65
C ARG A 112 -12.94 -22.71 11.11
N LYS A 113 -13.04 -23.74 11.92
CA LYS A 113 -13.47 -23.61 13.32
C LYS A 113 -12.33 -23.26 14.29
N ASP A 114 -11.09 -23.35 13.83
CA ASP A 114 -9.88 -23.12 14.61
C ASP A 114 -9.30 -21.71 14.39
N ALA A 115 -9.86 -20.90 13.50
CA ALA A 115 -9.49 -19.49 13.35
C ALA A 115 -9.84 -18.69 14.61
N LYS A 116 -8.87 -17.94 15.14
CA LYS A 116 -9.01 -17.18 16.40
C LYS A 116 -8.43 -15.78 16.26
N TRP A 117 -9.07 -14.86 16.95
CA TRP A 117 -8.50 -13.57 17.26
C TRP A 117 -7.36 -13.69 18.29
N SER A 118 -6.47 -12.71 18.34
CA SER A 118 -5.31 -12.66 19.26
C SER A 118 -5.71 -12.67 20.75
N ASN A 119 -6.94 -12.26 21.09
CA ASN A 119 -7.50 -12.37 22.43
C ASN A 119 -8.05 -13.79 22.75
N GLY A 120 -8.11 -14.68 21.75
CA GLY A 120 -8.58 -16.06 21.86
C GLY A 120 -10.05 -16.29 21.48
N ASP A 121 -10.81 -15.24 21.18
CA ASP A 121 -12.17 -15.36 20.66
C ASP A 121 -12.15 -16.04 19.28
N PRO A 122 -13.18 -16.82 18.89
CA PRO A 122 -13.26 -17.40 17.55
C PRO A 122 -13.48 -16.31 16.50
N VAL A 123 -12.91 -16.47 15.31
CA VAL A 123 -13.27 -15.70 14.11
C VAL A 123 -14.50 -16.37 13.49
N THR A 124 -15.57 -15.61 13.30
CA THR A 124 -16.86 -16.13 12.85
C THR A 124 -17.37 -15.39 11.60
N ALA A 125 -18.38 -15.96 10.95
CA ALA A 125 -19.07 -15.31 9.83
C ALA A 125 -19.66 -13.93 10.21
N LYS A 126 -20.01 -13.74 11.48
CA LYS A 126 -20.52 -12.45 11.99
C LYS A 126 -19.48 -11.33 11.93
N ASP A 127 -18.20 -11.67 12.10
CA ASP A 127 -17.11 -10.69 12.04
C ASP A 127 -16.94 -10.13 10.61
N PHE A 128 -17.14 -10.95 9.59
CA PHE A 128 -17.17 -10.52 8.18
C PHE A 128 -18.42 -9.69 7.88
N VAL A 129 -19.61 -10.15 8.30
CA VAL A 129 -20.86 -9.40 8.12
C VAL A 129 -20.76 -8.01 8.75
N TYR A 130 -20.29 -7.93 9.99
CA TYR A 130 -20.10 -6.67 10.69
C TYR A 130 -19.13 -5.75 9.97
N ALA A 131 -17.94 -6.26 9.59
CA ALA A 131 -16.91 -5.47 8.92
C ALA A 131 -17.42 -4.84 7.62
N TRP A 132 -18.07 -5.64 6.76
CA TRP A 132 -18.53 -5.16 5.45
C TRP A 132 -19.74 -4.22 5.58
N GLN A 133 -20.65 -4.49 6.51
CA GLN A 133 -21.75 -3.57 6.84
C GLN A 133 -21.22 -2.23 7.39
N ARG A 134 -20.16 -2.27 8.23
CA ARG A 134 -19.53 -1.06 8.75
C ARG A 134 -18.83 -0.27 7.66
N THR A 135 -18.08 -0.93 6.77
CA THR A 135 -17.40 -0.28 5.64
C THR A 135 -18.39 0.43 4.73
N LEU A 136 -19.55 -0.17 4.48
CA LEU A 136 -20.58 0.41 3.61
C LEU A 136 -21.55 1.36 4.32
N ASP A 137 -21.52 1.45 5.67
CA ASP A 137 -22.31 2.45 6.39
C ASP A 137 -21.78 3.86 6.05
N PRO A 138 -22.61 4.77 5.49
CA PRO A 138 -22.17 6.12 5.16
C PRO A 138 -21.58 6.90 6.34
N LYS A 139 -21.92 6.53 7.59
CA LYS A 139 -21.34 7.13 8.79
C LYS A 139 -19.86 6.79 8.98
N THR A 140 -19.40 5.69 8.44
CA THR A 140 -17.98 5.29 8.46
C THR A 140 -17.14 6.17 7.52
N ALA A 141 -17.77 6.68 6.44
CA ALA A 141 -17.11 7.48 5.41
C ALA A 141 -15.87 6.78 4.82
N ALA A 142 -15.97 5.46 4.62
CA ALA A 142 -14.89 4.65 4.07
C ALA A 142 -14.65 4.99 2.59
N GLU A 143 -13.44 5.43 2.26
CA GLU A 143 -13.07 5.75 0.87
C GLU A 143 -13.06 4.49 -0.02
N TYR A 144 -12.70 3.33 0.55
CA TYR A 144 -12.71 2.03 -0.14
C TYR A 144 -14.07 1.33 -0.19
N ALA A 145 -15.16 1.97 0.25
CA ALA A 145 -16.51 1.40 0.10
C ALA A 145 -16.84 1.01 -1.36
N TYR A 146 -16.27 1.71 -2.34
CA TYR A 146 -16.50 1.46 -3.76
C TYR A 146 -16.06 0.06 -4.25
N ILE A 147 -15.06 -0.56 -3.60
CA ILE A 147 -14.56 -1.90 -3.98
C ILE A 147 -15.55 -3.01 -3.63
N MET A 148 -16.52 -2.71 -2.77
CA MET A 148 -17.57 -3.64 -2.34
C MET A 148 -18.90 -3.47 -3.11
N MET A 149 -18.95 -2.61 -4.13
CA MET A 149 -20.21 -2.28 -4.85
C MET A 149 -20.77 -3.45 -5.65
N ASP A 150 -20.02 -4.52 -5.84
CA ASP A 150 -20.51 -5.77 -6.45
C ASP A 150 -21.43 -6.57 -5.50
N LEU A 151 -21.38 -6.31 -4.20
CA LEU A 151 -22.31 -6.91 -3.24
C LEU A 151 -23.74 -6.39 -3.46
N LYS A 152 -24.70 -7.28 -3.37
CA LYS A 152 -26.13 -6.92 -3.50
C LYS A 152 -26.52 -5.84 -2.49
N ASN A 153 -27.20 -4.81 -2.97
CA ASN A 153 -27.63 -3.64 -2.20
C ASN A 153 -26.49 -2.69 -1.75
N ALA A 154 -25.23 -2.96 -2.06
CA ALA A 154 -24.10 -2.18 -1.55
C ALA A 154 -24.20 -0.68 -1.88
N ALA A 155 -24.52 -0.32 -3.13
CA ALA A 155 -24.69 1.06 -3.54
C ALA A 155 -25.82 1.77 -2.75
N ALA A 156 -26.98 1.12 -2.58
CA ALA A 156 -28.11 1.67 -1.83
C ALA A 156 -27.81 1.83 -0.32
N VAL A 157 -27.04 0.91 0.24
CA VAL A 157 -26.56 0.99 1.63
C VAL A 157 -25.57 2.15 1.78
N ASN A 158 -24.57 2.25 0.90
CA ASN A 158 -23.55 3.29 0.98
C ASN A 158 -24.13 4.70 0.74
N GLU A 159 -25.18 4.83 -0.05
CA GLU A 159 -25.92 6.08 -0.25
C GLU A 159 -26.92 6.39 0.91
N GLY A 160 -27.03 5.52 1.91
CA GLY A 160 -27.96 5.67 3.03
C GLY A 160 -29.44 5.45 2.68
N LYS A 161 -29.72 4.89 1.49
CA LYS A 161 -31.09 4.54 1.05
C LYS A 161 -31.61 3.24 1.67
N MET A 162 -30.69 2.35 2.04
CA MET A 162 -30.97 1.09 2.73
C MET A 162 -30.10 1.01 3.99
N LYS A 163 -30.54 0.17 4.96
CA LYS A 163 -29.76 -0.05 6.19
C LYS A 163 -28.59 -0.98 5.92
N PRO A 164 -27.46 -0.87 6.64
CA PRO A 164 -26.33 -1.80 6.52
C PRO A 164 -26.74 -3.29 6.66
N SER A 165 -27.76 -3.59 7.48
CA SER A 165 -28.28 -4.95 7.65
C SER A 165 -29.00 -5.54 6.43
N GLU A 166 -29.24 -4.74 5.39
CA GLU A 166 -29.86 -5.16 4.13
C GLU A 166 -28.83 -5.49 3.03
N LEU A 167 -27.52 -5.35 3.37
CA LEU A 167 -26.43 -5.75 2.50
C LEU A 167 -26.51 -7.24 2.18
N GLY A 168 -26.18 -7.62 0.95
CA GLY A 168 -26.15 -9.01 0.47
C GLY A 168 -25.06 -9.87 1.11
N VAL A 169 -24.93 -9.83 2.44
CA VAL A 169 -24.04 -10.67 3.22
C VAL A 169 -24.72 -11.15 4.48
N LYS A 170 -24.60 -12.44 4.79
CA LYS A 170 -25.31 -13.04 5.92
C LYS A 170 -24.50 -14.17 6.56
N ALA A 171 -24.40 -14.15 7.89
CA ALA A 171 -23.98 -15.30 8.67
C ALA A 171 -25.15 -16.28 8.77
N VAL A 172 -25.05 -17.41 8.08
CA VAL A 172 -26.05 -18.51 8.15
C VAL A 172 -25.95 -19.18 9.51
N ASP A 173 -24.73 -19.41 9.95
CA ASP A 173 -24.31 -19.83 11.29
C ASP A 173 -22.93 -19.21 11.60
N ASP A 174 -22.28 -19.58 12.70
CA ASP A 174 -20.98 -19.02 13.08
C ASP A 174 -19.86 -19.38 12.09
N ASN A 175 -19.99 -20.46 11.32
CA ASN A 175 -18.97 -20.94 10.38
C ASN A 175 -19.45 -21.00 8.92
N THR A 176 -20.58 -20.36 8.59
CA THR A 176 -21.09 -20.32 7.22
C THR A 176 -21.49 -18.91 6.85
N LEU A 177 -20.80 -18.35 5.85
CA LEU A 177 -21.07 -17.03 5.30
C LEU A 177 -21.74 -17.18 3.92
N GLU A 178 -22.89 -16.54 3.73
CA GLU A 178 -23.56 -16.38 2.43
C GLU A 178 -23.30 -14.98 1.91
N ILE A 179 -22.85 -14.87 0.66
CA ILE A 179 -22.57 -13.62 -0.03
C ILE A 179 -23.43 -13.57 -1.29
N GLN A 180 -24.15 -12.47 -1.52
CA GLN A 180 -24.95 -12.23 -2.71
C GLN A 180 -24.36 -11.06 -3.50
N LEU A 181 -24.22 -11.24 -4.81
CA LEU A 181 -23.71 -10.24 -5.75
C LEU A 181 -24.86 -9.69 -6.60
N GLU A 182 -24.74 -8.44 -7.07
CA GLU A 182 -25.63 -7.86 -8.09
C GLU A 182 -25.47 -8.58 -9.43
N THR A 183 -24.22 -8.87 -9.81
CA THR A 183 -23.85 -9.59 -11.03
C THR A 183 -22.75 -10.59 -10.72
N ALA A 184 -22.58 -11.62 -11.57
CA ALA A 184 -21.46 -12.54 -11.44
C ALA A 184 -20.14 -11.81 -11.82
N VAL A 185 -19.21 -11.72 -10.88
CA VAL A 185 -17.92 -11.03 -11.02
C VAL A 185 -16.81 -12.06 -11.15
N PRO A 186 -16.06 -12.12 -12.28
CA PRO A 186 -15.06 -13.16 -12.52
C PRO A 186 -13.89 -13.15 -11.53
N TYR A 187 -13.48 -11.98 -11.04
CA TYR A 187 -12.34 -11.75 -10.13
C TYR A 187 -12.77 -11.59 -8.66
N PHE A 188 -14.01 -11.96 -8.29
CA PHE A 188 -14.53 -11.74 -6.94
C PHE A 188 -13.76 -12.52 -5.87
N LYS A 189 -13.21 -13.69 -6.20
CA LYS A 189 -12.40 -14.47 -5.25
C LYS A 189 -11.11 -13.75 -4.89
N GLU A 190 -10.46 -13.12 -5.85
CA GLU A 190 -9.26 -12.29 -5.66
C GLU A 190 -9.59 -11.03 -4.85
N LEU A 191 -10.75 -10.40 -5.08
CA LEU A 191 -11.23 -9.29 -4.24
C LEU A 191 -11.36 -9.68 -2.76
N LEU A 192 -11.81 -10.90 -2.46
CA LEU A 192 -11.94 -11.39 -1.09
C LEU A 192 -10.60 -11.59 -0.37
N ALA A 193 -9.46 -11.49 -1.08
CA ALA A 193 -8.12 -11.47 -0.49
C ALA A 193 -7.65 -10.04 -0.15
N PHE A 194 -8.37 -9.00 -0.60
CA PHE A 194 -7.99 -7.61 -0.38
C PHE A 194 -8.35 -7.11 1.02
N GLY A 195 -7.53 -6.20 1.57
CA GLY A 195 -7.60 -5.72 2.95
C GLY A 195 -8.94 -5.13 3.39
N SER A 196 -9.74 -4.55 2.48
CA SER A 196 -11.07 -4.04 2.81
C SER A 196 -12.08 -5.13 3.16
N PHE A 197 -11.86 -6.37 2.72
CA PHE A 197 -12.73 -7.52 3.00
C PHE A 197 -12.35 -8.30 4.27
N LEU A 198 -11.39 -7.82 5.05
CA LEU A 198 -10.97 -8.43 6.31
C LEU A 198 -12.09 -8.42 7.36
N PRO A 199 -12.13 -9.42 8.26
CA PRO A 199 -13.10 -9.45 9.36
C PRO A 199 -12.77 -8.40 10.42
N GLN A 200 -13.79 -8.00 11.21
CA GLN A 200 -13.63 -7.14 12.38
C GLN A 200 -14.46 -7.70 13.54
N ASN A 201 -13.86 -7.80 14.73
CA ASN A 201 -14.57 -8.22 15.93
C ASN A 201 -15.49 -7.09 16.40
N GLU A 202 -16.81 -7.26 16.20
CA GLU A 202 -17.84 -6.22 16.48
C GLU A 202 -17.73 -5.67 17.90
N LYS A 203 -17.60 -6.57 18.90
CA LYS A 203 -17.53 -6.18 20.30
C LYS A 203 -16.32 -5.28 20.54
N PHE A 204 -15.16 -5.70 20.07
CA PHE A 204 -13.92 -4.95 20.25
C PHE A 204 -13.94 -3.60 19.53
N VAL A 205 -14.39 -3.57 18.27
CA VAL A 205 -14.52 -2.31 17.51
C VAL A 205 -15.42 -1.31 18.24
N LYS A 206 -16.58 -1.77 18.75
CA LYS A 206 -17.51 -0.92 19.52
C LYS A 206 -16.91 -0.42 20.83
N GLU A 207 -16.14 -1.25 21.53
CA GLU A 207 -15.43 -0.87 22.76
C GLU A 207 -14.36 0.17 22.50
N GLN A 208 -13.60 0.06 21.39
CA GLN A 208 -12.57 1.03 21.03
C GLN A 208 -13.15 2.32 20.45
N GLY A 209 -14.28 2.28 19.77
CA GLY A 209 -14.90 3.42 19.12
C GLY A 209 -13.96 4.10 18.12
N SER A 210 -13.79 5.41 18.21
CA SER A 210 -12.91 6.18 17.32
C SER A 210 -11.41 5.89 17.47
N LYS A 211 -11.01 5.11 18.46
CA LYS A 211 -9.61 4.70 18.67
C LYS A 211 -9.26 3.40 17.93
N TYR A 212 -10.26 2.69 17.40
CA TYR A 212 -10.00 1.44 16.68
C TYR A 212 -8.99 1.66 15.54
N GLY A 213 -7.98 0.79 15.46
CA GLY A 213 -6.96 0.84 14.42
C GLY A 213 -5.92 1.98 14.53
N THR A 214 -5.88 2.71 15.67
CA THR A 214 -4.93 3.85 15.83
C THR A 214 -3.68 3.50 16.61
N THR A 215 -3.66 2.39 17.32
CA THR A 215 -2.50 1.85 18.05
C THR A 215 -2.53 0.32 18.04
N LYS A 216 -1.40 -0.30 18.39
CA LYS A 216 -1.31 -1.75 18.52
C LYS A 216 -2.31 -2.38 19.50
N ASP A 217 -2.69 -1.65 20.55
CA ASP A 217 -3.60 -2.12 21.60
C ASP A 217 -5.08 -1.86 21.28
N THR A 218 -5.36 -1.09 20.23
CA THR A 218 -6.71 -0.78 19.75
C THR A 218 -7.10 -1.58 18.50
N THR A 219 -6.38 -2.68 18.24
CA THR A 219 -6.62 -3.61 17.12
C THR A 219 -6.54 -5.05 17.64
N LEU A 220 -7.42 -5.94 17.17
CA LEU A 220 -7.27 -7.39 17.31
C LEU A 220 -6.71 -7.97 16.01
N TYR A 221 -5.93 -9.01 16.14
CA TYR A 221 -5.21 -9.67 15.05
C TYR A 221 -5.72 -11.11 14.90
N ASN A 222 -5.80 -11.59 13.67
CA ASN A 222 -6.14 -12.99 13.36
C ASN A 222 -5.20 -13.62 12.32
N GLY A 223 -4.15 -12.90 11.94
CA GLY A 223 -3.13 -13.31 10.99
C GLY A 223 -1.92 -14.00 11.62
N PRO A 224 -0.89 -14.30 10.81
CA PRO A 224 0.32 -15.01 11.22
C PRO A 224 1.13 -14.29 12.32
N PHE A 225 1.03 -12.97 12.38
CA PHE A 225 1.72 -12.14 13.36
C PHE A 225 0.75 -11.25 14.14
N VAL A 226 1.23 -10.66 15.23
CA VAL A 226 0.59 -9.55 15.96
C VAL A 226 1.54 -8.35 15.95
N LEU A 227 1.00 -7.14 15.90
CA LEU A 227 1.80 -5.93 16.07
C LEU A 227 2.12 -5.76 17.57
N SER A 228 3.35 -6.05 17.94
CA SER A 228 3.82 -6.02 19.34
C SER A 228 4.33 -4.65 19.77
N GLU A 229 4.88 -3.88 18.84
CA GLU A 229 5.29 -2.49 19.04
C GLU A 229 4.81 -1.61 17.86
N TRP A 230 4.46 -0.38 18.19
CA TRP A 230 4.22 0.67 17.21
C TRP A 230 4.51 2.02 17.86
N ASN A 231 5.71 2.50 17.59
CA ASN A 231 6.21 3.80 18.04
C ASN A 231 6.21 4.75 16.84
N THR A 232 5.22 5.62 16.79
CA THR A 232 4.96 6.52 15.66
C THR A 232 6.25 7.22 15.19
N GLU A 233 6.50 7.18 13.88
CA GLU A 233 7.66 7.77 13.20
C GLU A 233 9.04 7.24 13.69
N LYS A 234 9.08 6.09 14.37
CA LYS A 234 10.32 5.47 14.84
C LYS A 234 10.47 4.02 14.38
N ASN A 235 9.58 3.15 14.84
CA ASN A 235 9.65 1.72 14.55
C ASN A 235 8.32 1.04 14.81
N PHE A 236 8.15 -0.13 14.20
CA PHE A 236 7.11 -1.09 14.56
C PHE A 236 7.66 -2.52 14.50
N GLN A 237 7.01 -3.43 15.22
CA GLN A 237 7.47 -4.81 15.36
C GLN A 237 6.30 -5.78 15.26
N PHE A 238 6.49 -6.82 14.46
CA PHE A 238 5.61 -7.99 14.45
C PHE A 238 6.21 -9.12 15.28
N LYS A 239 5.37 -9.82 16.05
CA LYS A 239 5.70 -11.09 16.71
C LYS A 239 4.77 -12.18 16.21
N LYS A 240 5.31 -13.41 16.15
CA LYS A 240 4.52 -14.61 15.80
C LYS A 240 3.26 -14.68 16.64
N ASN A 241 2.12 -14.94 16.00
CA ASN A 241 0.83 -15.09 16.68
C ASN A 241 0.60 -16.54 17.09
N ASP A 242 0.75 -16.86 18.37
CA ASP A 242 0.53 -18.21 18.91
C ASP A 242 -0.94 -18.69 18.82
N LYS A 243 -1.87 -17.78 18.56
CA LYS A 243 -3.31 -18.08 18.36
C LYS A 243 -3.67 -18.34 16.90
N TYR A 244 -2.75 -18.05 15.97
CA TYR A 244 -3.00 -18.24 14.54
C TYR A 244 -3.17 -19.74 14.24
N TRP A 245 -4.17 -20.08 13.45
CA TRP A 245 -4.53 -21.47 13.15
C TRP A 245 -3.41 -22.22 12.42
N ASP A 246 -2.67 -21.54 11.52
CA ASP A 246 -1.59 -22.13 10.71
C ASP A 246 -0.19 -21.72 11.23
N LYS A 247 -0.08 -21.49 12.54
CA LYS A 247 1.15 -21.02 13.19
C LYS A 247 2.36 -21.91 12.97
N ASP A 248 2.15 -23.20 12.68
CA ASP A 248 3.26 -24.15 12.49
C ASP A 248 4.02 -23.90 11.18
N LYS A 249 3.39 -23.23 10.19
CA LYS A 249 4.06 -22.76 8.98
C LYS A 249 4.85 -21.47 9.20
N VAL A 250 4.51 -20.67 10.20
CA VAL A 250 5.20 -19.43 10.52
C VAL A 250 6.51 -19.75 11.22
N LYS A 251 7.63 -19.51 10.54
CA LYS A 251 8.97 -19.76 11.06
C LYS A 251 9.53 -18.56 11.82
N LEU A 252 9.37 -17.34 11.26
CA LEU A 252 9.83 -16.12 11.91
C LEU A 252 9.16 -15.95 13.27
N THR A 253 9.95 -15.63 14.28
CA THR A 253 9.48 -15.32 15.63
C THR A 253 9.22 -13.82 15.79
N GLU A 254 9.96 -13.00 15.05
CA GLU A 254 9.94 -11.55 15.13
C GLU A 254 10.33 -10.91 13.81
N VAL A 255 9.69 -9.79 13.48
CA VAL A 255 10.06 -8.93 12.36
C VAL A 255 10.08 -7.48 12.83
N ASN A 256 11.23 -6.85 12.71
CA ASN A 256 11.48 -5.48 13.15
C ASN A 256 11.50 -4.53 11.95
N TYR A 257 10.80 -3.41 12.05
CA TYR A 257 10.86 -2.31 11.10
C TYR A 257 11.33 -1.03 11.77
N GLN A 258 12.36 -0.40 11.22
CA GLN A 258 12.78 0.95 11.59
C GLN A 258 12.29 1.95 10.54
N ILE A 259 11.78 3.10 10.97
CA ILE A 259 11.37 4.16 10.05
C ILE A 259 12.62 4.95 9.65
N VAL A 260 13.05 4.79 8.39
CA VAL A 260 14.26 5.41 7.84
C VAL A 260 13.93 6.06 6.50
N LYS A 261 13.81 7.39 6.51
CA LYS A 261 13.41 8.19 5.32
C LYS A 261 14.55 8.47 4.36
N ASP A 262 15.79 8.43 4.84
CA ASP A 262 17.02 8.66 4.09
C ASP A 262 17.55 7.33 3.54
N ALA A 263 17.64 7.24 2.20
CA ALA A 263 18.03 6.01 1.52
C ALA A 263 19.51 5.62 1.78
N GLN A 264 20.41 6.61 2.00
CA GLN A 264 21.81 6.33 2.30
C GLN A 264 21.95 5.77 3.73
N THR A 265 21.19 6.28 4.68
CA THR A 265 21.14 5.73 6.04
C THR A 265 20.66 4.29 6.03
N ALA A 266 19.58 3.98 5.30
CA ALA A 266 19.09 2.60 5.15
C ALA A 266 20.17 1.68 4.52
N LEU A 267 20.88 2.15 3.49
CA LEU A 267 21.97 1.39 2.88
C LEU A 267 23.14 1.15 3.85
N ASN A 268 23.47 2.13 4.69
CA ASN A 268 24.51 1.97 5.71
C ASN A 268 24.07 0.90 6.74
N MET A 269 22.82 0.90 7.18
CA MET A 269 22.28 -0.13 8.09
C MET A 269 22.35 -1.53 7.48
N TYR A 270 22.08 -1.68 6.17
CA TYR A 270 22.27 -2.96 5.49
C TYR A 270 23.74 -3.40 5.47
N THR A 271 24.66 -2.48 5.19
CA THR A 271 26.10 -2.80 5.13
C THR A 271 26.71 -3.11 6.50
N THR A 272 26.14 -2.58 7.58
CA THR A 272 26.52 -2.90 8.97
C THR A 272 25.82 -4.15 9.51
N GLY A 273 24.80 -4.67 8.80
CA GLY A 273 24.04 -5.84 9.20
C GLY A 273 22.88 -5.55 10.17
N ASP A 274 22.50 -4.27 10.31
CA ASP A 274 21.39 -3.85 11.16
C ASP A 274 20.02 -4.15 10.53
N ILE A 275 19.96 -4.24 9.17
CA ILE A 275 18.79 -4.67 8.41
C ILE A 275 19.16 -5.71 7.35
N ASP A 276 18.20 -6.58 7.01
CA ASP A 276 18.41 -7.76 6.17
C ASP A 276 18.07 -7.52 4.68
N ALA A 277 17.40 -6.40 4.37
CA ALA A 277 17.16 -5.96 2.99
C ALA A 277 17.06 -4.45 2.91
N VAL A 278 17.41 -3.88 1.74
CA VAL A 278 17.34 -2.43 1.47
C VAL A 278 17.04 -2.15 0.01
N GLY A 279 16.19 -1.16 -0.24
CA GLY A 279 15.98 -0.59 -1.57
C GLY A 279 17.17 0.31 -1.99
N LEU A 280 17.50 0.26 -3.28
CA LEU A 280 18.58 1.05 -3.88
C LEU A 280 18.02 2.07 -4.87
N THR A 281 18.68 3.21 -4.97
CA THR A 281 18.38 4.27 -5.94
C THR A 281 19.66 4.89 -6.48
N ALA A 282 19.56 5.52 -7.66
CA ALA A 282 20.61 6.32 -8.28
C ALA A 282 21.96 5.58 -8.40
N GLU A 283 23.05 6.22 -8.03
CA GLU A 283 24.40 5.66 -8.11
C GLU A 283 24.63 4.38 -7.30
N ASN A 284 23.82 4.17 -6.26
CA ASN A 284 23.92 2.95 -5.44
C ASN A 284 23.52 1.71 -6.23
N VAL A 285 22.56 1.82 -7.17
CA VAL A 285 22.21 0.71 -8.07
C VAL A 285 23.42 0.30 -8.92
N ASP A 286 24.10 1.27 -9.56
CA ASP A 286 25.27 1.00 -10.37
C ASP A 286 26.44 0.41 -9.57
N LYS A 287 26.60 0.84 -8.33
CA LYS A 287 27.63 0.33 -7.42
C LYS A 287 27.40 -1.13 -7.05
N TYR A 288 26.16 -1.53 -6.82
CA TYR A 288 25.82 -2.85 -6.28
C TYR A 288 25.22 -3.83 -7.28
N LYS A 289 25.00 -3.45 -8.57
CA LYS A 289 24.38 -4.33 -9.59
C LYS A 289 25.10 -5.66 -9.83
N SER A 290 26.35 -5.78 -9.43
CA SER A 290 27.14 -7.03 -9.51
C SER A 290 27.18 -7.78 -8.17
N ASP A 291 26.55 -7.29 -7.12
CA ASP A 291 26.48 -7.98 -5.83
C ASP A 291 25.55 -9.21 -5.96
N LYS A 292 25.94 -10.32 -5.33
CA LYS A 292 25.15 -11.57 -5.34
C LYS A 292 23.75 -11.42 -4.72
N ASN A 293 23.59 -10.45 -3.84
CA ASN A 293 22.34 -10.14 -3.12
C ASN A 293 21.45 -9.15 -3.88
N PHE A 294 21.94 -8.64 -5.03
CA PHE A 294 21.21 -7.66 -5.84
C PHE A 294 20.11 -8.30 -6.69
N SER A 295 18.96 -7.67 -6.73
CA SER A 295 17.88 -7.97 -7.67
C SER A 295 17.15 -6.71 -8.10
N THR A 296 16.50 -6.78 -9.28
CA THR A 296 15.57 -5.77 -9.74
C THR A 296 14.27 -6.46 -10.15
N GLU A 297 13.16 -5.86 -9.78
CA GLU A 297 11.81 -6.30 -10.16
C GLU A 297 11.03 -5.09 -10.67
N LEU A 298 10.13 -5.32 -11.62
CA LEU A 298 9.15 -4.32 -12.04
C LEU A 298 7.85 -4.59 -11.27
N ASP A 299 7.42 -3.59 -10.55
CA ASP A 299 6.19 -3.60 -9.77
C ASP A 299 4.98 -3.27 -10.67
N ALA A 300 3.78 -3.61 -10.24
CA ALA A 300 2.54 -3.20 -10.92
C ALA A 300 2.03 -1.81 -10.49
N SER A 301 2.69 -1.15 -9.57
CA SER A 301 2.32 0.21 -9.13
C SER A 301 2.74 1.26 -10.14
N THR A 302 1.87 2.25 -10.37
CA THR A 302 2.17 3.41 -11.21
C THR A 302 2.17 4.69 -10.39
N TYR A 303 3.10 5.60 -10.73
CA TYR A 303 3.21 6.90 -10.10
C TYR A 303 2.84 8.00 -11.10
N PHE A 304 2.13 9.01 -10.59
CA PHE A 304 1.61 10.12 -11.39
C PHE A 304 1.46 11.39 -10.56
N VAL A 305 1.32 12.53 -11.24
CA VAL A 305 0.95 13.78 -10.59
C VAL A 305 -0.55 14.03 -10.82
N ARG A 306 -1.30 14.13 -9.72
CA ARG A 306 -2.70 14.58 -9.73
C ARG A 306 -2.76 16.10 -9.94
N MET A 307 -3.69 16.55 -10.78
CA MET A 307 -3.98 17.97 -11.05
C MET A 307 -5.39 18.29 -10.56
N ASN A 308 -5.52 19.00 -9.46
CA ASN A 308 -6.81 19.26 -8.81
C ASN A 308 -7.54 20.43 -9.45
N GLN A 309 -8.38 20.12 -10.42
CA GLN A 309 -9.21 21.07 -11.18
C GLN A 309 -10.32 21.68 -10.30
N GLY A 310 -10.71 21.00 -9.24
CA GLY A 310 -11.68 21.49 -8.24
C GLY A 310 -11.11 22.60 -7.37
N LYS A 311 -9.87 22.45 -6.95
CA LYS A 311 -9.16 23.40 -6.06
C LYS A 311 -8.62 24.60 -6.81
N ASN A 312 -7.93 24.37 -7.92
CA ASN A 312 -7.36 25.44 -8.75
C ASN A 312 -8.02 25.47 -10.13
N LYS A 313 -8.74 26.56 -10.42
CA LYS A 313 -9.52 26.68 -11.66
C LYS A 313 -8.68 26.83 -12.92
N ASP A 314 -7.42 27.27 -12.81
CA ASP A 314 -6.51 27.30 -13.95
C ASP A 314 -6.22 25.87 -14.44
N LEU A 315 -6.16 24.89 -13.52
CA LEU A 315 -6.01 23.47 -13.85
C LEU A 315 -7.25 22.85 -14.52
N ALA A 316 -8.40 23.52 -14.55
CA ALA A 316 -9.52 23.09 -15.38
C ALA A 316 -9.26 23.30 -16.89
N ASN A 317 -8.28 24.14 -17.26
CA ASN A 317 -7.88 24.34 -18.65
C ASN A 317 -7.07 23.15 -19.17
N LYS A 318 -7.59 22.45 -20.18
CA LYS A 318 -6.96 21.26 -20.77
C LYS A 318 -5.58 21.57 -21.38
N ASN A 319 -5.43 22.74 -22.04
CA ASN A 319 -4.16 23.12 -22.67
C ASN A 319 -3.07 23.33 -21.59
N LEU A 320 -3.42 23.87 -20.42
CA LEU A 320 -2.48 24.01 -19.31
C LEU A 320 -2.04 22.63 -18.75
N ARG A 321 -2.97 21.69 -18.59
CA ARG A 321 -2.64 20.32 -18.15
C ARG A 321 -1.76 19.58 -19.16
N LEU A 322 -2.06 19.72 -20.47
CA LEU A 322 -1.21 19.17 -21.54
C LEU A 322 0.18 19.79 -21.52
N ALA A 323 0.29 21.11 -21.32
CA ALA A 323 1.58 21.77 -21.20
C ALA A 323 2.41 21.19 -20.05
N LEU A 324 1.80 21.05 -18.85
CA LEU A 324 2.45 20.46 -17.68
C LEU A 324 2.89 19.01 -17.96
N ALA A 325 2.00 18.17 -18.50
CA ALA A 325 2.29 16.77 -18.76
C ALA A 325 3.43 16.56 -19.76
N LYS A 326 3.47 17.34 -20.83
CA LYS A 326 4.49 17.23 -21.90
C LYS A 326 5.81 17.93 -21.57
N SER A 327 5.89 18.65 -20.44
CA SER A 327 7.10 19.37 -20.03
C SER A 327 8.12 18.53 -19.29
N ILE A 328 7.79 17.30 -18.86
CA ILE A 328 8.56 16.47 -17.96
C ILE A 328 9.19 15.32 -18.74
N ASP A 329 10.53 15.25 -18.76
CA ASP A 329 11.29 14.12 -19.32
C ASP A 329 11.28 12.93 -18.33
N LYS A 330 10.31 12.03 -18.52
CA LYS A 330 10.09 10.87 -17.65
C LYS A 330 11.18 9.81 -17.81
N GLU A 331 11.77 9.69 -18.99
CA GLU A 331 12.87 8.78 -19.27
C GLU A 331 14.11 9.17 -18.46
N LYS A 332 14.45 10.47 -18.41
CA LYS A 332 15.54 10.96 -17.59
C LYS A 332 15.26 10.78 -16.09
N LEU A 333 13.99 10.97 -15.66
CA LEU A 333 13.58 10.69 -14.28
C LEU A 333 13.90 9.24 -13.90
N THR A 334 13.43 8.28 -14.69
CA THR A 334 13.58 6.85 -14.36
C THR A 334 15.00 6.34 -14.51
N LYS A 335 15.71 6.74 -15.59
CA LYS A 335 17.03 6.21 -15.90
C LYS A 335 18.18 6.87 -15.12
N THR A 336 17.98 8.13 -14.66
CA THR A 336 19.07 8.91 -14.05
C THR A 336 18.77 9.26 -12.59
N ILE A 337 17.56 9.74 -12.29
CA ILE A 337 17.23 10.21 -10.94
C ILE A 337 16.89 9.04 -10.03
N LEU A 338 16.00 8.14 -10.49
CA LEU A 338 15.60 6.96 -9.73
C LEU A 338 16.60 5.81 -9.90
N ASN A 339 16.92 5.48 -11.14
CA ASN A 339 17.84 4.39 -11.54
C ASN A 339 17.62 3.10 -10.72
N ASN A 340 16.36 2.73 -10.48
CA ASN A 340 15.96 1.63 -9.59
C ASN A 340 15.18 0.54 -10.30
N GLY A 341 15.20 0.52 -11.65
CA GLY A 341 14.39 -0.40 -12.46
C GLY A 341 13.03 0.17 -12.87
N SER A 342 12.64 1.35 -12.37
CA SER A 342 11.42 2.02 -12.83
C SER A 342 11.47 2.33 -14.31
N VAL A 343 10.32 2.25 -14.99
CA VAL A 343 10.18 2.56 -16.42
C VAL A 343 9.21 3.72 -16.63
N ALA A 344 9.58 4.64 -17.52
CA ALA A 344 8.71 5.75 -17.88
C ALA A 344 7.44 5.25 -18.57
N ILE A 345 6.30 5.84 -18.22
CA ILE A 345 5.01 5.53 -18.84
C ILE A 345 4.25 6.79 -19.23
N ASP A 346 3.43 6.65 -20.26
CA ASP A 346 2.46 7.66 -20.70
C ASP A 346 1.01 7.19 -20.46
N THR A 347 0.84 6.00 -19.88
CA THR A 347 -0.44 5.37 -19.53
C THR A 347 -0.69 5.41 -18.03
N LEU A 348 -1.95 5.22 -17.61
CA LEU A 348 -2.29 5.03 -16.20
C LEU A 348 -1.96 3.58 -15.78
N MET A 349 -2.33 2.62 -16.64
CA MET A 349 -2.06 1.20 -16.39
C MET A 349 -0.58 0.88 -16.56
N PRO A 350 -0.03 0.01 -15.69
CA PRO A 350 1.32 -0.53 -15.85
C PRO A 350 1.40 -1.57 -16.98
N LYS A 351 2.59 -1.73 -17.53
CA LYS A 351 2.92 -2.79 -18.49
C LYS A 351 2.97 -4.15 -17.79
N ASP A 352 2.61 -5.20 -18.52
CA ASP A 352 2.67 -6.61 -18.09
C ASP A 352 1.84 -6.92 -16.82
N PHE A 353 0.83 -6.10 -16.52
CA PHE A 353 -0.06 -6.31 -15.39
C PHE A 353 -1.19 -7.29 -15.73
N VAL A 354 -1.98 -6.99 -16.75
CA VAL A 354 -3.07 -7.85 -17.22
C VAL A 354 -2.99 -8.06 -18.73
N LYS A 355 -3.38 -9.28 -19.15
CA LYS A 355 -3.39 -9.70 -20.55
C LYS A 355 -4.77 -10.27 -20.90
N ASN A 356 -5.17 -10.10 -22.16
CA ASN A 356 -6.38 -10.72 -22.67
C ASN A 356 -6.16 -12.23 -22.94
N GLU A 357 -7.19 -12.93 -23.37
CA GLU A 357 -7.14 -14.36 -23.68
C GLU A 357 -6.14 -14.70 -24.81
N ALA A 358 -5.85 -13.75 -25.69
CA ALA A 358 -4.82 -13.89 -26.72
C ALA A 358 -3.39 -13.65 -26.21
N GLY A 359 -3.23 -13.28 -24.94
CA GLY A 359 -1.93 -12.96 -24.33
C GLY A 359 -1.42 -11.55 -24.63
N GLU A 360 -2.25 -10.67 -25.17
CA GLU A 360 -1.90 -9.29 -25.47
C GLU A 360 -1.98 -8.43 -24.21
N ASP A 361 -0.97 -7.61 -24.00
CA ASP A 361 -0.93 -6.66 -22.88
C ASP A 361 -2.02 -5.59 -23.05
N TYR A 362 -2.68 -5.23 -21.97
CA TYR A 362 -3.74 -4.24 -21.93
C TYR A 362 -3.31 -2.89 -22.54
N ILE A 363 -2.10 -2.42 -22.20
CA ILE A 363 -1.63 -1.11 -22.67
C ILE A 363 -1.39 -1.04 -24.19
N SER A 364 -1.32 -2.18 -24.89
CA SER A 364 -1.10 -2.21 -26.35
C SER A 364 -2.22 -1.54 -27.15
N GLY A 365 -3.45 -1.50 -26.61
CA GLY A 365 -4.60 -0.83 -27.23
C GLY A 365 -4.84 0.60 -26.74
N VAL A 366 -4.08 1.08 -25.75
CA VAL A 366 -4.24 2.41 -25.14
C VAL A 366 -3.42 3.45 -25.92
N LYS A 367 -4.04 4.59 -26.23
CA LYS A 367 -3.37 5.74 -26.86
C LYS A 367 -3.19 6.86 -25.85
N SER A 368 -2.02 7.50 -25.85
CA SER A 368 -1.73 8.63 -24.96
C SER A 368 -1.01 9.76 -25.70
N PRO A 369 -1.46 11.01 -25.58
CA PRO A 369 -0.76 12.17 -26.10
C PRO A 369 0.29 12.72 -25.12
N LEU A 370 0.51 12.09 -23.96
CA LEU A 370 1.22 12.65 -22.81
C LEU A 370 2.74 12.36 -22.82
N ASN A 371 3.31 11.98 -23.96
CA ASN A 371 4.74 11.86 -24.15
C ASN A 371 5.48 13.19 -23.95
N TYR A 372 6.71 13.15 -23.48
CA TYR A 372 7.57 14.32 -23.35
C TYR A 372 7.80 14.99 -24.73
N ASP A 373 7.46 16.28 -24.82
CA ASP A 373 7.76 17.15 -25.96
C ASP A 373 7.75 18.61 -25.50
N LYS A 374 8.95 19.14 -25.22
CA LYS A 374 9.12 20.52 -24.72
C LYS A 374 8.56 21.58 -25.68
N ALA A 375 8.70 21.38 -26.99
CA ALA A 375 8.24 22.35 -27.98
C ALA A 375 6.70 22.37 -28.06
N GLU A 376 6.07 21.20 -27.99
CA GLU A 376 4.62 21.07 -27.94
C GLU A 376 4.06 21.57 -26.60
N ALA A 377 4.73 21.29 -25.49
CA ALA A 377 4.37 21.80 -24.17
C ALA A 377 4.29 23.33 -24.16
N GLN A 378 5.26 24.03 -24.77
CA GLN A 378 5.26 25.48 -24.88
C GLN A 378 4.09 26.00 -25.76
N LYS A 379 3.76 25.31 -26.86
CA LYS A 379 2.59 25.65 -27.69
C LYS A 379 1.28 25.54 -26.91
N TYR A 380 1.14 24.48 -26.07
CA TYR A 380 -0.02 24.33 -25.22
C TYR A 380 -0.06 25.39 -24.10
N LEU A 381 1.09 25.77 -23.54
CA LEU A 381 1.16 26.86 -22.55
C LEU A 381 0.68 28.19 -23.16
N GLU A 382 1.13 28.55 -24.37
CA GLU A 382 0.72 29.78 -25.01
C GLU A 382 -0.79 29.80 -25.33
N LYS A 383 -1.38 28.66 -25.71
CA LYS A 383 -2.84 28.53 -25.82
C LYS A 383 -3.53 28.76 -24.47
N ALA A 384 -3.03 28.11 -23.39
CA ALA A 384 -3.58 28.26 -22.06
C ALA A 384 -3.51 29.71 -21.55
N LYS A 385 -2.36 30.38 -21.71
CA LYS A 385 -2.20 31.81 -21.41
C LYS A 385 -3.26 32.68 -22.08
N LYS A 386 -3.46 32.45 -23.38
CA LYS A 386 -4.45 33.20 -24.18
C LYS A 386 -5.88 32.94 -23.71
N GLU A 387 -6.23 31.68 -23.44
CA GLU A 387 -7.57 31.27 -23.00
C GLU A 387 -7.90 31.75 -21.59
N LEU A 388 -6.91 31.78 -20.69
CA LEU A 388 -7.05 32.17 -19.27
C LEU A 388 -6.80 33.68 -19.06
N GLY A 389 -6.22 34.39 -20.03
CA GLY A 389 -5.87 35.80 -19.90
C GLY A 389 -4.75 36.02 -18.85
N LYS A 390 -3.83 35.08 -18.71
CA LYS A 390 -2.75 35.10 -17.73
C LYS A 390 -1.42 34.72 -18.34
N ASP A 391 -0.34 35.38 -17.93
CA ASP A 391 1.03 35.09 -18.38
C ASP A 391 1.84 34.25 -17.39
N LYS A 392 1.39 34.14 -16.15
CA LYS A 392 2.08 33.45 -15.07
C LYS A 392 1.15 32.54 -14.30
N PHE A 393 1.69 31.38 -13.92
CA PHE A 393 1.00 30.37 -13.11
C PHE A 393 1.91 29.94 -11.96
N GLU A 394 1.36 29.81 -10.78
CA GLU A 394 2.04 29.32 -9.61
C GLU A 394 1.19 28.24 -8.96
N PHE A 395 1.80 27.07 -8.65
CA PHE A 395 1.12 25.93 -8.06
C PHE A 395 1.85 25.42 -6.83
N GLU A 396 1.09 25.10 -5.78
CA GLU A 396 1.57 24.25 -4.68
C GLU A 396 1.67 22.81 -5.18
N TYR A 397 2.84 22.20 -5.00
CA TYR A 397 3.11 20.81 -5.37
C TYR A 397 3.34 19.96 -4.13
N LEU A 398 2.32 19.20 -3.73
CA LEU A 398 2.31 18.33 -2.55
C LEU A 398 3.10 17.05 -2.83
N THR A 399 4.06 16.75 -1.96
CA THR A 399 4.86 15.52 -1.94
C THR A 399 4.96 14.97 -0.53
N PHE A 400 5.51 13.77 -0.35
CA PHE A 400 5.81 13.23 0.97
C PHE A 400 7.33 13.19 1.23
N ASP A 401 7.72 12.97 2.47
CA ASP A 401 9.06 13.24 3.00
C ASP A 401 10.07 12.07 2.85
N ALA A 402 9.73 11.02 2.05
CA ALA A 402 10.69 10.01 1.64
C ALA A 402 11.69 10.56 0.60
N ASP A 403 12.93 10.11 0.65
CA ASP A 403 14.03 10.60 -0.22
C ASP A 403 13.71 10.48 -1.72
N THR A 404 13.13 9.36 -2.14
CA THR A 404 12.71 9.15 -3.54
C THR A 404 11.65 10.14 -4.00
N ALA A 405 10.63 10.41 -3.17
CA ALA A 405 9.57 11.37 -3.47
C ALA A 405 10.10 12.80 -3.52
N LYS A 406 11.05 13.14 -2.64
CA LYS A 406 11.72 14.42 -2.62
C LYS A 406 12.51 14.65 -3.91
N LYS A 407 13.38 13.70 -4.31
CA LYS A 407 14.17 13.78 -5.54
C LYS A 407 13.29 13.87 -6.79
N ALA A 408 12.24 13.05 -6.87
CA ALA A 408 11.27 13.11 -7.95
C ALA A 408 10.54 14.46 -7.99
N GLY A 409 10.16 15.01 -6.83
CA GLY A 409 9.49 16.29 -6.72
C GLY A 409 10.37 17.47 -7.16
N GLU A 410 11.63 17.49 -6.74
CA GLU A 410 12.61 18.50 -7.16
C GLU A 410 12.88 18.43 -8.67
N TYR A 411 13.00 17.22 -9.22
CA TYR A 411 13.13 17.01 -10.66
C TYR A 411 11.93 17.53 -11.44
N VAL A 412 10.69 17.19 -11.03
CA VAL A 412 9.46 17.68 -11.67
C VAL A 412 9.43 19.20 -11.66
N LYS A 413 9.75 19.84 -10.54
CA LYS A 413 9.84 21.29 -10.43
C LYS A 413 10.83 21.87 -11.43
N GLU A 414 12.04 21.36 -11.48
CA GLU A 414 13.08 21.80 -12.43
C GLU A 414 12.61 21.68 -13.88
N GLN A 415 12.01 20.53 -14.26
CA GLN A 415 11.55 20.28 -15.63
C GLN A 415 10.44 21.23 -16.05
N VAL A 416 9.45 21.43 -15.18
CA VAL A 416 8.32 22.34 -15.42
C VAL A 416 8.82 23.79 -15.56
N GLU A 417 9.59 24.30 -14.62
CA GLU A 417 10.06 25.69 -14.61
C GLU A 417 11.01 26.00 -15.76
N THR A 418 11.85 25.02 -16.15
CA THR A 418 12.78 25.17 -17.29
C THR A 418 12.08 25.06 -18.65
N SER A 419 11.04 24.24 -18.73
CA SER A 419 10.32 24.00 -20.00
C SER A 419 9.21 25.00 -20.27
N LEU A 420 8.58 25.53 -19.22
CA LEU A 420 7.37 26.37 -19.30
C LEU A 420 7.61 27.78 -18.70
N PRO A 421 8.09 28.75 -19.48
CA PRO A 421 8.33 30.12 -18.99
C PRO A 421 7.07 30.74 -18.39
N GLY A 422 7.16 31.17 -17.13
CA GLY A 422 6.05 31.76 -16.39
C GLY A 422 5.26 30.77 -15.53
N VAL A 423 5.64 29.51 -15.49
CA VAL A 423 5.10 28.50 -14.55
C VAL A 423 6.08 28.29 -13.40
N THR A 424 5.60 28.28 -12.16
CA THR A 424 6.41 28.06 -10.94
C THR A 424 5.74 27.03 -10.06
N LEU A 425 6.54 26.08 -9.51
CA LEU A 425 6.07 25.09 -8.54
C LEU A 425 6.66 25.38 -7.14
N LYS A 426 5.81 25.39 -6.14
CA LYS A 426 6.20 25.47 -4.72
C LYS A 426 6.02 24.10 -4.07
N ILE A 427 7.12 23.40 -3.83
CA ILE A 427 7.08 22.08 -3.19
C ILE A 427 6.63 22.22 -1.74
N LYS A 428 5.64 21.41 -1.35
CA LYS A 428 5.14 21.24 0.00
C LYS A 428 5.31 19.79 0.41
N GLN A 429 6.31 19.52 1.22
CA GLN A 429 6.55 18.18 1.77
C GLN A 429 5.75 17.97 3.06
N GLN A 430 5.20 16.76 3.22
CA GLN A 430 4.46 16.36 4.41
C GLN A 430 4.82 14.92 4.79
N PRO A 431 4.75 14.52 6.06
CA PRO A 431 4.69 13.10 6.42
C PRO A 431 3.61 12.38 5.63
N PHE A 432 3.85 11.11 5.27
CA PHE A 432 2.99 10.36 4.35
C PHE A 432 1.51 10.38 4.76
N LYS A 433 1.20 10.09 6.02
CA LYS A 433 -0.17 10.16 6.56
C LYS A 433 -0.83 11.53 6.35
N GLN A 434 -0.10 12.61 6.64
CA GLN A 434 -0.62 13.98 6.47
C GLN A 434 -0.85 14.31 4.99
N LYS A 435 0.03 13.82 4.12
CA LYS A 435 -0.14 13.96 2.66
C LYS A 435 -1.43 13.28 2.20
N LEU A 436 -1.71 12.05 2.64
CA LEU A 436 -2.95 11.34 2.32
C LEU A 436 -4.19 12.10 2.81
N GLU A 437 -4.16 12.64 4.04
CA GLU A 437 -5.27 13.45 4.56
C GLU A 437 -5.52 14.74 3.75
N LEU A 438 -4.46 15.38 3.25
CA LEU A 438 -4.60 16.56 2.40
C LEU A 438 -5.20 16.22 1.04
N GLU A 439 -4.83 15.08 0.45
CA GLU A 439 -5.40 14.60 -0.82
C GLU A 439 -6.87 14.24 -0.67
N SER A 440 -7.23 13.45 0.33
CA SER A 440 -8.61 13.06 0.62
C SER A 440 -9.53 14.27 0.83
N LYS A 441 -9.03 15.31 1.51
CA LYS A 441 -9.76 16.58 1.71
C LYS A 441 -9.73 17.51 0.50
N GLY A 442 -9.05 17.15 -0.60
CA GLY A 442 -8.88 18.02 -1.79
C GLY A 442 -8.06 19.28 -1.51
N ASN A 443 -7.22 19.30 -0.45
CA ASN A 443 -6.43 20.46 -0.02
C ASN A 443 -5.04 20.47 -0.66
N TYR A 444 -4.98 20.35 -1.96
CA TYR A 444 -3.77 20.46 -2.78
C TYR A 444 -4.12 20.99 -4.18
N GLU A 445 -3.15 21.48 -4.93
CA GLU A 445 -3.30 21.89 -6.33
C GLU A 445 -2.68 20.85 -7.26
N LEU A 446 -1.41 20.52 -7.07
CA LEU A 446 -0.72 19.37 -7.67
C LEU A 446 -0.30 18.42 -6.55
N ALA A 447 -0.40 17.11 -6.75
CA ALA A 447 0.07 16.12 -5.79
C ALA A 447 0.79 14.97 -6.47
N PHE A 448 1.98 14.62 -5.96
CA PHE A 448 2.71 13.42 -6.34
C PHE A 448 2.15 12.22 -5.58
N GLY A 449 1.73 11.19 -6.29
CA GLY A 449 1.20 9.97 -5.71
C GLY A 449 1.34 8.80 -6.66
N GLY A 450 0.83 7.67 -6.22
CA GLY A 450 0.82 6.45 -7.01
C GLY A 450 -0.43 5.62 -6.71
N TRP A 451 -0.56 4.54 -7.44
CA TRP A 451 -1.57 3.52 -7.22
C TRP A 451 -0.96 2.14 -7.47
N GLY A 452 -1.08 1.26 -6.49
CA GLY A 452 -0.86 -0.17 -6.63
C GLY A 452 -2.21 -0.84 -6.89
N PRO A 453 -2.29 -1.85 -7.75
CA PRO A 453 -3.57 -2.49 -8.04
C PRO A 453 -4.10 -3.27 -6.82
N ASP A 454 -5.41 -3.23 -6.63
CA ASP A 454 -6.08 -3.94 -5.53
C ASP A 454 -6.43 -5.37 -5.94
N TYR A 455 -6.67 -5.61 -7.24
CA TYR A 455 -7.05 -6.89 -7.84
C TYR A 455 -6.64 -6.94 -9.32
N PRO A 456 -6.52 -8.15 -9.93
CA PRO A 456 -5.93 -8.33 -11.26
C PRO A 456 -6.91 -8.01 -12.40
N ASP A 457 -7.42 -6.78 -12.45
CA ASP A 457 -8.31 -6.28 -13.50
C ASP A 457 -8.02 -4.80 -13.81
N PRO A 458 -8.16 -4.32 -15.07
CA PRO A 458 -7.96 -2.91 -15.41
C PRO A 458 -8.85 -1.94 -14.62
N MET A 459 -9.98 -2.41 -14.14
CA MET A 459 -10.94 -1.62 -13.39
C MET A 459 -10.33 -1.02 -12.11
N THR A 460 -9.36 -1.70 -11.46
CA THR A 460 -8.70 -1.22 -10.23
C THR A 460 -8.04 0.14 -10.39
N PHE A 461 -7.65 0.53 -11.61
CA PHE A 461 -7.09 1.84 -11.93
C PHE A 461 -8.14 2.83 -12.45
N LEU A 462 -9.10 2.34 -13.25
CA LEU A 462 -9.99 3.22 -13.99
C LEU A 462 -11.17 3.72 -13.18
N ASP A 463 -11.71 2.90 -12.27
CA ASP A 463 -12.88 3.32 -11.48
C ASP A 463 -12.56 4.40 -10.44
N MET A 464 -11.28 4.61 -10.12
CA MET A 464 -10.84 5.74 -9.30
C MET A 464 -11.35 7.09 -9.81
N PHE A 465 -11.45 7.27 -11.12
CA PHE A 465 -11.66 8.57 -11.75
C PHE A 465 -13.10 8.84 -12.21
N VAL A 466 -14.05 7.99 -11.83
CA VAL A 466 -15.48 8.27 -12.07
C VAL A 466 -15.90 9.57 -11.36
N THR A 467 -16.87 10.26 -11.92
CA THR A 467 -17.39 11.51 -11.35
C THR A 467 -17.83 11.32 -9.90
N LYS A 468 -17.25 12.10 -8.99
CA LYS A 468 -17.47 12.02 -7.54
C LYS A 468 -17.07 10.68 -6.89
N GLY A 469 -16.28 9.86 -7.56
CA GLY A 469 -15.66 8.69 -6.95
C GLY A 469 -14.76 9.11 -5.78
N ALA A 470 -14.66 8.29 -4.74
CA ALA A 470 -13.91 8.61 -3.52
C ALA A 470 -12.43 8.93 -3.82
N HIS A 471 -11.84 8.23 -4.77
CA HIS A 471 -10.46 8.44 -5.21
C HIS A 471 -10.30 9.43 -6.37
N ASN A 472 -11.41 9.97 -6.92
CA ASN A 472 -11.34 11.06 -7.89
C ASN A 472 -11.06 12.39 -7.19
N GLN A 473 -9.86 12.50 -6.69
CA GLN A 473 -9.39 13.69 -5.97
C GLN A 473 -8.99 14.83 -6.92
N THR A 474 -9.14 14.64 -8.26
CA THR A 474 -8.81 15.65 -9.27
C THR A 474 -9.95 16.64 -9.55
N GLY A 475 -11.17 16.29 -9.16
CA GLY A 475 -12.37 17.06 -9.48
C GLY A 475 -12.77 17.01 -10.96
N TRP A 476 -12.16 16.11 -11.75
CA TRP A 476 -12.55 15.85 -13.14
C TRP A 476 -13.89 15.12 -13.21
N SER A 477 -14.66 15.38 -14.29
CA SER A 477 -15.96 14.76 -14.52
C SER A 477 -16.20 14.62 -16.02
N ASP A 478 -16.53 13.41 -16.47
CA ASP A 478 -16.87 13.13 -17.87
C ASP A 478 -17.92 12.01 -17.93
N LYS A 479 -19.12 12.36 -18.44
CA LYS A 479 -20.26 11.43 -18.47
C LYS A 479 -20.06 10.23 -19.39
N GLU A 480 -19.25 10.36 -20.43
CA GLU A 480 -18.97 9.28 -21.36
C GLU A 480 -17.98 8.30 -20.73
N TYR A 481 -16.95 8.82 -20.04
CA TYR A 481 -16.07 8.00 -19.23
C TYR A 481 -16.85 7.24 -18.17
N ASP A 482 -17.68 7.93 -17.38
CA ASP A 482 -18.51 7.28 -16.36
C ASP A 482 -19.39 6.16 -16.93
N LYS A 483 -19.96 6.40 -18.12
CA LYS A 483 -20.75 5.39 -18.82
C LYS A 483 -19.92 4.18 -19.22
N MET A 484 -18.72 4.36 -19.78
CA MET A 484 -17.82 3.27 -20.16
C MET A 484 -17.45 2.41 -18.94
N ILE A 485 -17.12 3.04 -17.81
CA ILE A 485 -16.79 2.33 -16.58
C ILE A 485 -18.01 1.56 -16.04
N ASN A 486 -19.18 2.18 -16.00
CA ASN A 486 -20.41 1.52 -15.55
C ASN A 486 -20.84 0.36 -16.49
N ASP A 487 -20.69 0.52 -17.80
CA ASP A 487 -20.96 -0.57 -18.74
C ASP A 487 -19.99 -1.74 -18.51
N ALA A 488 -18.72 -1.47 -18.25
CA ALA A 488 -17.69 -2.49 -17.98
C ALA A 488 -17.87 -3.18 -16.62
N LYS A 489 -18.47 -2.52 -15.62
CA LYS A 489 -18.84 -3.10 -14.31
C LYS A 489 -20.15 -3.89 -14.35
N GLY A 490 -20.97 -3.73 -15.35
CA GLY A 490 -22.32 -4.31 -15.42
C GLY A 490 -22.60 -5.04 -16.74
N PRO A 491 -23.23 -4.39 -17.74
CA PRO A 491 -23.68 -5.06 -18.96
C PRO A 491 -22.60 -5.81 -19.76
N LEU A 492 -21.35 -5.39 -19.66
CA LEU A 492 -20.22 -5.98 -20.41
C LEU A 492 -19.43 -7.02 -19.64
N LEU A 493 -19.74 -7.31 -18.37
CA LEU A 493 -18.97 -8.27 -17.54
C LEU A 493 -18.82 -9.65 -18.17
N GLN A 494 -19.80 -10.10 -18.95
CA GLN A 494 -19.81 -11.39 -19.61
C GLN A 494 -19.36 -11.33 -21.09
N ASP A 495 -19.09 -10.13 -21.63
CA ASP A 495 -18.54 -9.89 -22.96
C ASP A 495 -17.09 -9.39 -22.80
N THR A 496 -16.17 -10.33 -22.56
CA THR A 496 -14.79 -10.04 -22.17
C THR A 496 -14.05 -9.20 -23.20
N GLU A 497 -14.25 -9.45 -24.50
CA GLU A 497 -13.61 -8.73 -25.59
C GLU A 497 -14.09 -7.27 -25.67
N LYS A 498 -15.42 -7.07 -25.64
CA LYS A 498 -16.01 -5.74 -25.67
C LYS A 498 -15.70 -4.96 -24.42
N ARG A 499 -15.73 -5.61 -23.25
CA ARG A 499 -15.32 -5.00 -21.97
C ARG A 499 -13.88 -4.52 -22.04
N TRP A 500 -12.97 -5.36 -22.51
CA TRP A 500 -11.56 -5.05 -22.67
C TRP A 500 -11.35 -3.79 -23.53
N THR A 501 -11.94 -3.78 -24.72
CA THR A 501 -11.86 -2.63 -25.65
C THR A 501 -12.47 -1.36 -25.04
N THR A 502 -13.63 -1.47 -24.36
CA THR A 502 -14.28 -0.35 -23.68
C THR A 502 -13.40 0.27 -22.59
N LEU A 503 -12.69 -0.56 -21.81
CA LEU A 503 -11.75 -0.08 -20.79
C LEU A 503 -10.54 0.62 -21.42
N GLN A 504 -9.98 0.10 -22.53
CA GLN A 504 -8.90 0.76 -23.28
C GLN A 504 -9.33 2.11 -23.86
N GLU A 505 -10.57 2.23 -24.38
CA GLU A 505 -11.15 3.47 -24.85
C GLU A 505 -11.37 4.47 -23.71
N ALA A 506 -11.80 4.00 -22.53
CA ALA A 506 -11.97 4.83 -21.34
C ALA A 506 -10.63 5.41 -20.88
N GLU A 507 -9.56 4.60 -20.82
CA GLU A 507 -8.23 5.08 -20.46
C GLU A 507 -7.70 6.08 -21.51
N THR A 508 -7.84 5.77 -22.79
CA THR A 508 -7.46 6.70 -23.89
C THR A 508 -8.14 8.05 -23.73
N LYS A 509 -9.46 8.07 -23.46
CA LYS A 509 -10.21 9.31 -23.21
C LYS A 509 -9.72 10.06 -21.97
N PHE A 510 -9.42 9.35 -20.90
CA PHE A 510 -8.86 9.91 -19.66
C PHE A 510 -7.50 10.59 -19.91
N LEU A 511 -6.60 9.93 -20.63
CA LEU A 511 -5.28 10.44 -20.99
C LEU A 511 -5.36 11.61 -21.98
N ASP A 512 -6.27 11.56 -22.98
CA ASP A 512 -6.53 12.66 -23.90
C ASP A 512 -6.96 13.95 -23.18
N ASN A 513 -7.62 13.81 -22.02
CA ASN A 513 -8.00 14.94 -21.18
C ASN A 513 -6.89 15.38 -20.22
N ALA A 514 -5.73 14.72 -20.21
CA ALA A 514 -4.62 15.00 -19.31
C ALA A 514 -5.10 15.18 -17.85
N VAL A 515 -5.90 14.23 -17.35
CA VAL A 515 -6.48 14.33 -16.00
C VAL A 515 -5.39 14.21 -14.94
N ILE A 516 -4.39 13.39 -15.21
CA ILE A 516 -3.15 13.23 -14.44
C ILE A 516 -1.94 13.43 -15.36
N ILE A 517 -0.75 13.48 -14.78
CA ILE A 517 0.52 13.31 -15.47
C ILE A 517 1.07 11.94 -15.11
N PRO A 518 0.94 10.90 -15.96
CA PRO A 518 1.62 9.63 -15.73
C PRO A 518 3.14 9.86 -15.68
N MET A 519 3.83 9.24 -14.74
CA MET A 519 5.27 9.44 -14.57
C MET A 519 6.05 8.15 -14.85
N TYR A 520 5.81 7.13 -14.07
CA TYR A 520 6.52 5.86 -14.22
C TYR A 520 5.76 4.70 -13.58
N GLN A 521 5.99 3.50 -14.10
CA GLN A 521 5.75 2.25 -13.41
C GLN A 521 6.92 1.98 -12.47
N ALA A 522 6.63 1.63 -11.22
CA ALA A 522 7.65 1.42 -10.21
C ALA A 522 8.54 0.21 -10.53
N GLY A 523 9.82 0.40 -10.37
CA GLY A 523 10.80 -0.66 -10.29
C GLY A 523 11.46 -0.65 -8.92
N VAL A 524 11.83 -1.83 -8.44
CA VAL A 524 12.52 -1.99 -7.16
C VAL A 524 13.86 -2.64 -7.39
N ALA A 525 14.95 -1.87 -7.26
CA ALA A 525 16.29 -2.40 -7.11
C ALA A 525 16.56 -2.60 -5.63
N ARG A 526 17.00 -3.78 -5.23
CA ARG A 526 17.22 -4.10 -3.81
C ARG A 526 18.45 -4.97 -3.59
N LEU A 527 19.02 -4.84 -2.40
CA LEU A 527 19.90 -5.83 -1.81
C LEU A 527 19.10 -6.60 -0.75
N ARG A 528 19.17 -7.92 -0.79
CA ARG A 528 18.57 -8.79 0.22
C ARG A 528 19.55 -9.89 0.57
N GLN A 529 19.79 -10.07 1.86
CA GLN A 529 20.68 -11.11 2.35
C GLN A 529 20.20 -12.49 1.90
N ASP A 530 21.15 -13.32 1.44
CA ASP A 530 20.85 -14.64 0.86
C ASP A 530 20.31 -15.66 1.88
N TYR A 531 20.43 -15.38 3.17
CA TYR A 531 19.82 -16.18 4.23
C TYR A 531 18.32 -15.87 4.46
N VAL A 532 17.76 -14.81 3.87
CA VAL A 532 16.30 -14.52 3.88
C VAL A 532 15.65 -15.36 2.81
N LYS A 533 14.92 -16.39 3.21
CA LYS A 533 14.29 -17.37 2.32
C LYS A 533 12.79 -17.17 2.24
N ASN A 534 12.22 -17.50 1.09
CA ASN A 534 10.79 -17.57 0.84
C ASN A 534 10.01 -16.27 1.16
N LEU A 535 10.63 -15.10 0.97
CA LEU A 535 9.94 -13.83 1.01
C LEU A 535 9.09 -13.72 -0.27
N VAL A 536 7.77 -13.65 -0.11
CA VAL A 536 6.82 -13.54 -1.21
C VAL A 536 6.51 -12.07 -1.48
N THR A 537 6.57 -11.67 -2.76
CA THR A 537 6.12 -10.36 -3.24
C THR A 537 4.91 -10.55 -4.14
N HIS A 538 3.94 -9.66 -4.04
CA HIS A 538 2.67 -9.69 -4.78
C HIS A 538 2.57 -8.52 -5.76
N LYS A 539 1.79 -8.70 -6.83
CA LYS A 539 1.49 -7.65 -7.81
C LYS A 539 0.28 -6.81 -7.45
N PHE A 540 -0.53 -7.24 -6.48
CA PHE A 540 -1.74 -6.54 -6.02
C PHE A 540 -2.08 -6.95 -4.58
N ALA A 541 -3.02 -6.25 -3.95
CA ALA A 541 -3.54 -6.50 -2.60
C ALA A 541 -2.49 -6.42 -1.47
N GLY A 542 -1.49 -5.56 -1.61
CA GLY A 542 -0.33 -5.43 -0.71
C GLY A 542 0.92 -6.06 -1.31
N ASP A 543 2.10 -5.53 -0.98
CA ASP A 543 3.35 -5.87 -1.68
C ASP A 543 3.96 -7.19 -1.20
N THR A 544 3.79 -7.56 0.08
CA THR A 544 4.53 -8.67 0.68
C THR A 544 3.71 -9.56 1.60
N THR A 545 4.11 -10.83 1.70
CA THR A 545 3.65 -11.77 2.72
C THR A 545 4.83 -12.48 3.38
N LEU A 546 4.89 -12.44 4.71
CA LEU A 546 5.97 -12.99 5.52
C LEU A 546 5.63 -14.33 6.17
N LYS A 547 4.41 -14.84 6.01
CA LYS A 547 3.90 -16.05 6.67
C LYS A 547 4.86 -17.23 6.58
N GLU A 548 5.40 -17.48 5.40
CA GLU A 548 6.29 -18.62 5.13
C GLU A 548 7.76 -18.22 4.99
N THR A 549 8.09 -16.94 5.25
CA THR A 549 9.48 -16.47 5.24
C THR A 549 10.26 -17.05 6.43
N TYR A 550 11.53 -17.38 6.20
CA TYR A 550 12.41 -17.88 7.23
C TYR A 550 13.87 -17.49 7.01
N ILE A 551 14.67 -17.62 8.06
CA ILE A 551 16.12 -17.38 8.04
C ILE A 551 16.84 -18.73 7.98
N GLU A 552 17.77 -18.87 7.03
CA GLU A 552 18.61 -20.07 6.88
C GLU A 552 20.02 -19.70 6.42
N GLY A 553 21.02 -20.07 7.20
CA GLY A 553 22.45 -19.81 6.92
C GLY A 553 22.94 -18.43 7.35
N LYS A 554 22.25 -17.75 8.27
CA LYS A 554 22.71 -16.51 8.92
C LYS A 554 23.86 -16.85 9.86
N LYS A 555 25.06 -16.31 9.60
CA LYS A 555 26.27 -16.54 10.37
C LYS A 555 26.47 -15.48 11.44
#